data_7a2cb39d8ec1e8c0ddd585c0aa9e68cc
#
_entry.id   7a2cb39d8ec1e8c0ddd585c0aa9e68cc
#
_cell.length_a   1.000
_cell.length_b   1.000
_cell.length_c   1.000
_cell.angle_alpha   90.00
_cell.angle_beta   90.00
_cell.angle_gamma   90.00
#
_symmetry.space_group_name_H-M   'P 1'
#
loop_
_entity.id
_entity.type
_entity.pdbx_description
1 polymer ?
#
loop_
_entity_poly.entity_id
_entity_poly.type
_entity_poly.pdbx_seq_one_letter_code
_entity_poly.pdbx_strand_id
1 'polypeptide(L)'
;MRVTLGINNCFAVKRWPLPGEWAQVVHEELGLDLVQHSLDLTDLGGDVDLDAEAGALRAACDGAQIRIHSVFTGLVAYSANLMLAADGAERRRGFELWSRAIMLAARLGAGSVGGHVGSLSRRDADDPEQRARRWSELQIRLADLSGFASQLGLEALLVENMACDREPSRIADMESLLSGGDSDHAPVTLCLDVGHQCVPGTGGDDADPYAWLRRLGPRTTVVHVQQSDAQADHHWPFTSTYNALGRIRADAVLDALAESGTEEATLILEVVPAFEAADAVVLSDLRESVMYWREALSEHPATSGAGRP
;
A
#
# COMPACT_ATOMS: atom_id res chain seq x y z
N MET A 1 -0.04 12.21 -18.10
CA MET A 1 -0.33 11.24 -17.04
C MET A 1 -1.36 11.82 -16.08
N ARG A 2 -2.40 11.08 -15.73
CA ARG A 2 -3.37 11.47 -14.70
C ARG A 2 -2.91 10.93 -13.34
N VAL A 3 -2.79 11.80 -12.34
CA VAL A 3 -2.35 11.40 -11.00
C VAL A 3 -3.37 11.83 -9.96
N THR A 4 -3.76 10.92 -9.09
CA THR A 4 -4.63 11.18 -7.95
C THR A 4 -3.82 11.04 -6.66
N LEU A 5 -4.00 11.96 -5.72
CA LEU A 5 -3.35 11.93 -4.41
C LEU A 5 -4.36 11.54 -3.34
N GLY A 6 -4.02 10.56 -2.53
CA GLY A 6 -4.76 10.13 -1.36
C GLY A 6 -3.85 9.85 -0.17
N ILE A 7 -4.41 9.28 0.87
CA ILE A 7 -3.67 8.93 2.09
C ILE A 7 -4.09 7.57 2.63
N ASN A 8 -3.13 6.80 3.14
CA ASN A 8 -3.42 5.64 3.98
C ASN A 8 -3.76 6.14 5.39
N ASN A 9 -4.87 5.68 5.95
CA ASN A 9 -5.30 6.15 7.26
C ASN A 9 -4.59 5.47 8.45
N CYS A 10 -3.50 4.75 8.22
CA CYS A 10 -2.64 4.18 9.28
C CYS A 10 -2.13 5.24 10.27
N PHE A 11 -1.98 6.51 9.84
CA PHE A 11 -1.61 7.63 10.72
C PHE A 11 -2.56 7.81 11.92
N ALA A 12 -3.80 7.32 11.79
CA ALA A 12 -4.84 7.50 12.80
C ALA A 12 -4.78 6.46 13.93
N VAL A 13 -3.99 5.40 13.77
CA VAL A 13 -3.84 4.34 14.79
C VAL A 13 -3.46 4.94 16.14
N LYS A 14 -4.21 4.57 17.20
CA LYS A 14 -4.11 5.09 18.58
C LYS A 14 -4.42 6.59 18.77
N ARG A 15 -4.73 7.34 17.70
CA ARG A 15 -5.02 8.78 17.76
C ARG A 15 -6.47 9.07 17.45
N TRP A 16 -6.91 8.70 16.27
CA TRP A 16 -8.27 8.92 15.74
C TRP A 16 -8.84 7.61 15.19
N PRO A 17 -9.01 6.57 16.06
CA PRO A 17 -9.31 5.21 15.57
C PRO A 17 -10.75 5.04 15.07
N LEU A 18 -11.66 5.94 15.44
CA LEU A 18 -13.04 5.83 15.01
C LEU A 18 -13.23 6.36 13.59
N PRO A 19 -14.11 5.73 12.77
CA PRO A 19 -14.29 6.11 11.36
C PRO A 19 -14.58 7.60 11.16
N GLY A 20 -15.44 8.20 11.99
CA GLY A 20 -15.75 9.63 11.89
C GLY A 20 -14.57 10.55 12.24
N GLU A 21 -13.69 10.13 13.14
CA GLU A 21 -12.55 10.94 13.57
C GLU A 21 -11.49 11.07 12.47
N TRP A 22 -11.00 9.93 11.93
CA TRP A 22 -9.99 9.99 10.87
C TRP A 22 -10.57 10.56 9.57
N ALA A 23 -11.85 10.30 9.28
CA ALA A 23 -12.50 10.87 8.10
C ALA A 23 -12.57 12.40 8.17
N GLN A 24 -12.89 12.95 9.35
CA GLN A 24 -12.86 14.40 9.59
C GLN A 24 -11.44 14.96 9.40
N VAL A 25 -10.41 14.31 9.94
CA VAL A 25 -9.01 14.73 9.75
C VAL A 25 -8.65 14.75 8.25
N VAL A 26 -8.98 13.71 7.51
CA VAL A 26 -8.66 13.63 6.07
C VAL A 26 -9.35 14.75 5.29
N HIS A 27 -10.63 14.97 5.53
CA HIS A 27 -11.42 15.96 4.79
C HIS A 27 -11.11 17.40 5.24
N GLU A 28 -11.27 17.70 6.54
CA GLU A 28 -11.21 19.08 7.03
C GLU A 28 -9.77 19.59 7.23
N GLU A 29 -8.86 18.71 7.68
CA GLU A 29 -7.50 19.11 8.02
C GLU A 29 -6.52 18.96 6.86
N LEU A 30 -6.70 17.89 6.05
CA LEU A 30 -5.81 17.60 4.93
C LEU A 30 -6.41 17.99 3.57
N GLY A 31 -7.73 18.20 3.51
CA GLY A 31 -8.46 18.55 2.28
C GLY A 31 -8.35 17.44 1.22
N LEU A 32 -8.21 16.19 1.62
CA LEU A 32 -8.19 15.02 0.75
C LEU A 32 -9.57 14.34 0.73
N ASP A 33 -9.88 13.68 -0.38
CA ASP A 33 -11.13 12.95 -0.60
C ASP A 33 -10.89 11.46 -0.95
N LEU A 34 -9.64 11.01 -0.96
CA LEU A 34 -9.25 9.66 -1.30
C LEU A 34 -8.47 9.00 -0.16
N VAL A 35 -8.95 7.83 0.28
CA VAL A 35 -8.33 7.05 1.36
C VAL A 35 -8.05 5.63 0.93
N GLN A 36 -6.89 5.12 1.29
CA GLN A 36 -6.64 3.70 1.42
C GLN A 36 -6.89 3.31 2.88
N HIS A 37 -7.85 2.41 3.11
CA HIS A 37 -8.25 2.04 4.46
C HIS A 37 -7.35 0.93 5.03
N SER A 38 -6.61 1.25 6.11
CA SER A 38 -5.76 0.29 6.82
C SER A 38 -6.58 -0.60 7.77
N LEU A 39 -6.34 -1.90 7.70
CA LEU A 39 -6.90 -2.87 8.64
C LEU A 39 -6.34 -2.77 10.06
N ASP A 40 -5.38 -1.87 10.29
CA ASP A 40 -4.97 -1.50 11.66
C ASP A 40 -6.09 -0.81 12.45
N LEU A 41 -7.10 -0.28 11.73
CA LEU A 41 -8.27 0.41 12.30
C LEU A 41 -9.55 -0.44 12.26
N THR A 42 -9.48 -1.67 11.78
CA THR A 42 -10.64 -2.57 11.67
C THR A 42 -10.26 -3.99 12.09
N ASP A 43 -10.89 -4.50 13.12
CA ASP A 43 -10.73 -5.90 13.50
C ASP A 43 -11.41 -6.81 12.47
N LEU A 44 -10.66 -7.75 11.91
CA LEU A 44 -11.16 -8.79 11.01
C LEU A 44 -11.25 -10.16 11.72
N GLY A 45 -11.31 -10.22 13.05
CA GLY A 45 -11.48 -11.46 13.81
C GLY A 45 -12.72 -12.24 13.35
N GLY A 46 -12.72 -13.55 13.59
CA GLY A 46 -13.75 -14.48 13.06
C GLY A 46 -15.20 -14.13 13.41
N ASP A 47 -15.42 -13.49 14.57
CA ASP A 47 -16.74 -13.13 15.09
C ASP A 47 -17.19 -11.70 14.72
N VAL A 48 -16.38 -10.95 13.98
CA VAL A 48 -16.71 -9.58 13.57
C VAL A 48 -17.75 -9.59 12.45
N ASP A 49 -18.82 -8.83 12.64
CA ASP A 49 -19.85 -8.56 11.63
C ASP A 49 -19.34 -7.55 10.61
N LEU A 50 -18.89 -8.07 9.45
CA LEU A 50 -18.37 -7.24 8.37
C LEU A 50 -19.40 -6.29 7.76
N ASP A 51 -20.70 -6.59 7.86
CA ASP A 51 -21.74 -5.70 7.34
C ASP A 51 -21.91 -4.49 8.26
N ALA A 52 -21.84 -4.69 9.58
CA ALA A 52 -21.85 -3.61 10.55
C ALA A 52 -20.61 -2.72 10.43
N GLU A 53 -19.40 -3.34 10.33
CA GLU A 53 -18.15 -2.59 10.13
C GLU A 53 -18.16 -1.76 8.85
N ALA A 54 -18.49 -2.39 7.71
CA ALA A 54 -18.59 -1.67 6.45
C ALA A 54 -19.67 -0.56 6.47
N GLY A 55 -20.77 -0.80 7.19
CA GLY A 55 -21.83 0.19 7.38
C GLY A 55 -21.34 1.45 8.10
N ALA A 56 -20.58 1.26 9.20
CA ALA A 56 -20.02 2.35 9.99
C ALA A 56 -18.96 3.14 9.18
N LEU A 57 -18.07 2.43 8.47
CA LEU A 57 -17.05 3.04 7.62
C LEU A 57 -17.68 3.85 6.48
N ARG A 58 -18.66 3.27 5.75
CA ARG A 58 -19.36 3.99 4.68
C ARG A 58 -20.05 5.24 5.18
N ALA A 59 -20.81 5.14 6.29
CA ALA A 59 -21.50 6.30 6.85
C ALA A 59 -20.55 7.45 7.20
N ALA A 60 -19.37 7.15 7.76
CA ALA A 60 -18.35 8.16 8.06
C ALA A 60 -17.76 8.77 6.77
N CYS A 61 -17.43 7.93 5.77
CA CYS A 61 -16.86 8.39 4.51
C CYS A 61 -17.87 9.22 3.70
N ASP A 62 -19.12 8.79 3.61
CA ASP A 62 -20.18 9.55 2.92
C ASP A 62 -20.41 10.91 3.57
N GLY A 63 -20.42 10.95 4.93
CA GLY A 63 -20.56 12.19 5.69
C GLY A 63 -19.41 13.18 5.47
N ALA A 64 -18.21 12.68 5.24
CA ALA A 64 -17.00 13.48 4.98
C ALA A 64 -16.66 13.60 3.47
N GLN A 65 -17.49 13.09 2.58
CA GLN A 65 -17.24 13.09 1.13
C GLN A 65 -15.92 12.41 0.72
N ILE A 66 -15.57 11.32 1.41
CA ILE A 66 -14.36 10.53 1.17
C ILE A 66 -14.71 9.28 0.37
N ARG A 67 -13.89 8.94 -0.61
CA ARG A 67 -13.90 7.67 -1.33
C ARG A 67 -12.81 6.75 -0.80
N ILE A 68 -13.18 5.51 -0.48
CA ILE A 68 -12.21 4.47 -0.18
C ILE A 68 -11.71 3.88 -1.50
N HIS A 69 -10.42 4.08 -1.81
CA HIS A 69 -9.76 3.54 -3.00
C HIS A 69 -9.55 2.04 -2.88
N SER A 70 -8.98 1.63 -1.76
CA SER A 70 -8.59 0.24 -1.50
C SER A 70 -8.58 -0.05 0.00
N VAL A 71 -8.65 -1.33 0.36
CA VAL A 71 -8.39 -1.82 1.71
C VAL A 71 -6.97 -2.37 1.76
N PHE A 72 -6.25 -2.13 2.84
CA PHE A 72 -4.85 -2.47 2.98
C PHE A 72 -4.57 -3.21 4.30
N THR A 73 -3.75 -4.27 4.24
CA THR A 73 -3.54 -5.17 5.39
C THR A 73 -2.88 -4.51 6.60
N GLY A 74 -2.13 -3.43 6.41
CA GLY A 74 -1.59 -2.58 7.46
C GLY A 74 -0.41 -3.16 8.25
N LEU A 75 0.01 -2.42 9.28
CA LEU A 75 1.19 -2.70 10.11
C LEU A 75 1.07 -3.97 10.95
N VAL A 76 -0.14 -4.32 11.41
CA VAL A 76 -0.37 -5.55 12.18
C VAL A 76 -0.04 -6.78 11.35
N ALA A 77 -0.41 -6.78 10.08
CA ALA A 77 -0.07 -7.85 9.15
C ALA A 77 1.43 -7.88 8.83
N TYR A 78 2.09 -6.71 8.79
CA TYR A 78 3.53 -6.60 8.57
C TYR A 78 4.38 -7.36 9.60
N SER A 79 3.90 -7.51 10.82
CA SER A 79 4.58 -8.26 11.87
C SER A 79 4.40 -9.79 11.79
N ALA A 80 3.68 -10.31 10.79
CA ALA A 80 3.34 -11.71 10.66
C ALA A 80 3.92 -12.33 9.38
N ASN A 81 4.19 -13.65 9.41
CA ASN A 81 4.70 -14.36 8.23
C ASN A 81 3.61 -14.70 7.20
N LEU A 82 2.36 -14.56 7.53
CA LEU A 82 1.17 -14.74 6.68
C LEU A 82 1.27 -15.97 5.74
N MET A 83 1.05 -15.77 4.43
CA MET A 83 1.03 -16.86 3.45
C MET A 83 2.40 -17.47 3.15
N LEU A 84 3.51 -16.86 3.59
CA LEU A 84 4.87 -17.40 3.49
C LEU A 84 5.35 -18.07 4.78
N ALA A 85 4.54 -18.12 5.83
CA ALA A 85 4.89 -18.73 7.10
C ALA A 85 5.38 -20.19 6.94
N ALA A 86 6.31 -20.61 7.81
CA ALA A 86 6.77 -22.00 7.86
C ALA A 86 5.65 -22.96 8.29
N ASP A 87 4.78 -22.52 9.21
CA ASP A 87 3.65 -23.30 9.71
C ASP A 87 2.43 -23.23 8.77
N GLY A 88 1.84 -24.40 8.45
CA GLY A 88 0.72 -24.47 7.55
C GLY A 88 -0.58 -23.88 8.10
N ALA A 89 -0.78 -23.87 9.42
CA ALA A 89 -1.95 -23.25 10.02
C ALA A 89 -1.83 -21.71 9.98
N GLU A 90 -0.63 -21.18 10.15
CA GLU A 90 -0.34 -19.76 10.00
C GLU A 90 -0.58 -19.31 8.55
N ARG A 91 -0.13 -20.08 7.55
CA ARG A 91 -0.42 -19.78 6.14
C ARG A 91 -1.93 -19.75 5.83
N ARG A 92 -2.71 -20.64 6.44
CA ARG A 92 -4.18 -20.61 6.29
C ARG A 92 -4.78 -19.36 6.92
N ARG A 93 -4.34 -18.96 8.13
CA ARG A 93 -4.79 -17.71 8.76
C ARG A 93 -4.45 -16.48 7.92
N GLY A 94 -3.26 -16.45 7.29
CA GLY A 94 -2.90 -15.40 6.34
C GLY A 94 -3.84 -15.35 5.13
N PHE A 95 -4.19 -16.50 4.57
CA PHE A 95 -5.16 -16.58 3.48
C PHE A 95 -6.58 -16.16 3.92
N GLU A 96 -7.02 -16.56 5.12
CA GLU A 96 -8.30 -16.16 5.70
C GLU A 96 -8.36 -14.64 5.95
N LEU A 97 -7.27 -14.03 6.45
CA LEU A 97 -7.16 -12.58 6.59
C LEU A 97 -7.41 -11.87 5.27
N TRP A 98 -6.72 -12.28 4.21
CA TRP A 98 -6.89 -11.71 2.88
C TRP A 98 -8.30 -11.94 2.33
N SER A 99 -8.88 -13.12 2.54
CA SER A 99 -10.26 -13.39 2.12
C SER A 99 -11.27 -12.47 2.81
N ARG A 100 -11.11 -12.22 4.10
CA ARG A 100 -11.96 -11.28 4.84
C ARG A 100 -11.73 -9.83 4.43
N ALA A 101 -10.49 -9.45 4.12
CA ALA A 101 -10.15 -8.14 3.56
C ALA A 101 -10.84 -7.90 2.21
N ILE A 102 -10.84 -8.91 1.32
CA ILE A 102 -11.58 -8.89 0.04
C ILE A 102 -13.10 -8.68 0.29
N MET A 103 -13.67 -9.43 1.25
CA MET A 103 -15.09 -9.28 1.59
C MET A 103 -15.43 -7.90 2.13
N LEU A 104 -14.55 -7.30 2.95
CA LEU A 104 -14.72 -5.94 3.45
C LEU A 104 -14.60 -4.92 2.31
N ALA A 105 -13.57 -5.03 1.46
CA ALA A 105 -13.37 -4.15 0.32
C ALA A 105 -14.59 -4.11 -0.60
N ALA A 106 -15.17 -5.26 -0.93
CA ALA A 106 -16.39 -5.37 -1.72
C ALA A 106 -17.58 -4.65 -1.06
N ARG A 107 -17.75 -4.79 0.26
CA ARG A 107 -18.82 -4.12 1.02
C ARG A 107 -18.64 -2.61 1.08
N LEU A 108 -17.39 -2.15 1.08
CA LEU A 108 -17.06 -0.73 1.05
C LEU A 108 -17.19 -0.10 -0.34
N GLY A 109 -17.34 -0.91 -1.39
CA GLY A 109 -17.27 -0.44 -2.77
C GLY A 109 -15.87 0.01 -3.18
N ALA A 110 -14.83 -0.47 -2.48
CA ALA A 110 -13.45 -0.25 -2.85
C ALA A 110 -13.06 -1.10 -4.06
N GLY A 111 -12.32 -0.50 -5.01
CA GLY A 111 -11.94 -1.20 -6.24
C GLY A 111 -10.88 -2.29 -6.02
N SER A 112 -10.11 -2.23 -4.94
CA SER A 112 -9.00 -3.15 -4.72
C SER A 112 -8.72 -3.42 -3.24
N VAL A 113 -7.93 -4.46 -3.00
CA VAL A 113 -7.44 -4.83 -1.67
C VAL A 113 -6.00 -5.30 -1.80
N GLY A 114 -5.18 -5.02 -0.81
CA GLY A 114 -3.79 -5.42 -0.89
C GLY A 114 -2.97 -5.31 0.38
N GLY A 115 -1.67 -5.41 0.20
CA GLY A 115 -0.65 -5.24 1.22
C GLY A 115 0.36 -6.36 1.28
N HIS A 116 0.85 -6.61 2.48
CA HIS A 116 1.86 -7.60 2.80
C HIS A 116 1.34 -9.03 2.59
N VAL A 117 2.06 -9.83 1.81
CA VAL A 117 1.68 -11.23 1.52
C VAL A 117 2.34 -12.24 2.45
N GLY A 118 3.39 -11.84 3.15
CA GLY A 118 4.09 -12.66 4.12
C GLY A 118 5.61 -12.63 3.98
N SER A 119 6.27 -13.22 4.98
CA SER A 119 7.72 -13.33 5.08
C SER A 119 8.13 -14.79 5.28
N LEU A 120 9.18 -15.24 4.60
CA LEU A 120 9.79 -16.55 4.82
C LEU A 120 10.44 -16.60 6.20
N SER A 121 10.38 -17.76 6.86
CA SER A 121 11.28 -18.03 7.97
C SER A 121 12.74 -18.02 7.47
N ARG A 122 13.70 -17.70 8.37
CA ARG A 122 15.11 -17.75 8.00
C ARG A 122 15.50 -19.12 7.43
N ARG A 123 15.04 -20.20 8.08
CA ARG A 123 15.30 -21.58 7.61
C ARG A 123 14.80 -21.83 6.19
N ASP A 124 13.56 -21.39 5.88
CA ASP A 124 12.98 -21.61 4.55
C ASP A 124 13.60 -20.69 3.50
N ALA A 125 14.07 -19.50 3.90
CA ALA A 125 14.78 -18.57 3.02
C ALA A 125 16.20 -19.04 2.67
N ASP A 126 16.90 -19.66 3.63
CA ASP A 126 18.27 -20.19 3.46
C ASP A 126 18.29 -21.53 2.67
N ASP A 127 17.14 -22.21 2.52
CA ASP A 127 16.97 -23.43 1.74
C ASP A 127 16.31 -23.12 0.38
N PRO A 128 17.06 -23.23 -0.75
CA PRO A 128 16.53 -22.89 -2.07
C PRO A 128 15.28 -23.70 -2.49
N GLU A 129 15.17 -24.97 -2.06
CA GLU A 129 14.01 -25.81 -2.39
C GLU A 129 12.77 -25.35 -1.61
N GLN A 130 12.94 -25.07 -0.30
CA GLN A 130 11.84 -24.56 0.51
C GLN A 130 11.41 -23.16 0.05
N ARG A 131 12.38 -22.28 -0.26
CA ARG A 131 12.09 -20.95 -0.82
C ARG A 131 11.24 -21.08 -2.10
N ALA A 132 11.69 -21.88 -3.07
CA ALA A 132 10.96 -22.08 -4.32
C ALA A 132 9.57 -22.68 -4.09
N ARG A 133 9.44 -23.64 -3.18
CA ARG A 133 8.16 -24.26 -2.83
C ARG A 133 7.21 -23.25 -2.21
N ARG A 134 7.64 -22.44 -1.23
CA ARG A 134 6.80 -21.41 -0.59
C ARG A 134 6.37 -20.36 -1.59
N TRP A 135 7.26 -19.99 -2.51
CA TRP A 135 6.95 -19.03 -3.56
C TRP A 135 5.86 -19.55 -4.51
N SER A 136 5.97 -20.81 -4.92
CA SER A 136 4.94 -21.47 -5.75
C SER A 136 3.61 -21.61 -5.01
N GLU A 137 3.63 -21.95 -3.71
CA GLU A 137 2.43 -21.98 -2.87
C GLU A 137 1.78 -20.59 -2.76
N LEU A 138 2.58 -19.52 -2.63
CA LEU A 138 2.08 -18.13 -2.60
C LEU A 138 1.41 -17.76 -3.93
N GLN A 139 2.03 -18.08 -5.08
CA GLN A 139 1.44 -17.80 -6.40
C GLN A 139 0.08 -18.48 -6.57
N ILE A 140 -0.06 -19.74 -6.14
CA ILE A 140 -1.34 -20.45 -6.16
C ILE A 140 -2.37 -19.74 -5.28
N ARG A 141 -1.98 -19.31 -4.06
CA ARG A 141 -2.88 -18.60 -3.15
C ARG A 141 -3.32 -17.25 -3.69
N LEU A 142 -2.42 -16.52 -4.33
CA LEU A 142 -2.77 -15.25 -4.98
C LEU A 142 -3.73 -15.47 -6.15
N ALA A 143 -3.57 -16.55 -6.92
CA ALA A 143 -4.53 -16.88 -7.97
C ALA A 143 -5.92 -17.25 -7.41
N ASP A 144 -5.99 -18.02 -6.31
CA ASP A 144 -7.25 -18.34 -5.62
C ASP A 144 -7.94 -17.05 -5.11
N LEU A 145 -7.17 -16.15 -4.47
CA LEU A 145 -7.68 -14.86 -3.97
C LEU A 145 -8.11 -13.92 -5.10
N SER A 146 -7.38 -13.91 -6.21
CA SER A 146 -7.70 -13.15 -7.42
C SER A 146 -9.05 -13.58 -8.01
N GLY A 147 -9.29 -14.90 -8.13
CA GLY A 147 -10.59 -15.43 -8.52
C GLY A 147 -11.73 -15.06 -7.56
N PHE A 148 -11.45 -15.11 -6.25
CA PHE A 148 -12.43 -14.70 -5.24
C PHE A 148 -12.73 -13.20 -5.28
N ALA A 149 -11.71 -12.36 -5.46
CA ALA A 149 -11.87 -10.91 -5.62
C ALA A 149 -12.71 -10.55 -6.84
N SER A 150 -12.44 -11.22 -7.99
CA SER A 150 -13.23 -11.06 -9.21
C SER A 150 -14.71 -11.39 -9.02
N GLN A 151 -15.01 -12.50 -8.33
CA GLN A 151 -16.40 -12.89 -8.03
C GLN A 151 -17.15 -11.87 -7.18
N LEU A 152 -16.43 -11.08 -6.37
CA LEU A 152 -16.99 -10.00 -5.56
C LEU A 152 -16.92 -8.62 -6.22
N GLY A 153 -16.44 -8.55 -7.46
CA GLY A 153 -16.43 -7.34 -8.28
C GLY A 153 -15.26 -6.40 -8.01
N LEU A 154 -14.18 -6.86 -7.36
CA LEU A 154 -12.97 -6.08 -7.22
C LEU A 154 -12.21 -6.01 -8.55
N GLU A 155 -11.55 -4.89 -8.79
CA GLU A 155 -10.78 -4.58 -9.99
C GLU A 155 -9.36 -5.13 -9.94
N ALA A 156 -8.74 -5.25 -8.74
CA ALA A 156 -7.39 -5.76 -8.57
C ALA A 156 -7.11 -6.29 -7.16
N LEU A 157 -6.11 -7.19 -7.08
CA LEU A 157 -5.35 -7.48 -5.85
C LEU A 157 -4.02 -6.74 -5.90
N LEU A 158 -3.62 -6.09 -4.80
CA LEU A 158 -2.39 -5.32 -4.70
C LEU A 158 -1.37 -6.10 -3.87
N VAL A 159 -0.26 -6.51 -4.46
CA VAL A 159 0.87 -7.06 -3.71
C VAL A 159 1.88 -5.96 -3.48
N GLU A 160 2.34 -5.81 -2.25
CA GLU A 160 3.31 -4.78 -1.89
C GLU A 160 4.74 -5.33 -1.96
N ASN A 161 5.68 -4.50 -2.47
CA ASN A 161 7.11 -4.75 -2.30
C ASN A 161 7.53 -4.37 -0.88
N MET A 162 8.41 -5.17 -0.29
CA MET A 162 8.75 -5.09 1.13
C MET A 162 10.21 -4.74 1.38
N ALA A 163 10.53 -4.33 2.61
CA ALA A 163 11.85 -3.90 3.03
C ALA A 163 12.73 -5.01 3.64
N CYS A 164 12.33 -6.28 3.54
CA CYS A 164 13.06 -7.41 4.11
C CYS A 164 13.42 -8.45 3.03
N ASP A 165 14.67 -8.96 3.05
CA ASP A 165 15.19 -9.96 2.08
C ASP A 165 14.39 -11.28 2.03
N ARG A 166 13.58 -11.57 3.05
CA ARG A 166 12.74 -12.78 3.12
C ARG A 166 11.30 -12.55 2.63
N GLU A 167 11.05 -11.43 2.02
CA GLU A 167 9.79 -10.95 1.49
C GLU A 167 9.92 -10.63 0.01
N PRO A 168 8.85 -10.30 -0.71
CA PRO A 168 8.95 -9.78 -2.08
C PRO A 168 9.65 -8.43 -2.09
N SER A 169 10.98 -8.42 -2.18
CA SER A 169 11.81 -7.23 -1.99
C SER A 169 12.74 -6.92 -3.16
N ARG A 170 12.61 -7.67 -4.26
CA ARG A 170 13.38 -7.48 -5.49
C ARG A 170 12.46 -7.32 -6.68
N ILE A 171 12.89 -6.57 -7.69
CA ILE A 171 12.14 -6.41 -8.94
C ILE A 171 11.77 -7.77 -9.54
N ALA A 172 12.70 -8.72 -9.58
CA ALA A 172 12.44 -10.06 -10.11
C ALA A 172 11.40 -10.84 -9.30
N ASP A 173 11.34 -10.68 -7.98
CA ASP A 173 10.32 -11.29 -7.12
C ASP A 173 8.94 -10.76 -7.51
N MET A 174 8.81 -9.44 -7.66
CA MET A 174 7.55 -8.82 -8.07
C MET A 174 7.16 -9.18 -9.49
N GLU A 175 8.08 -9.17 -10.44
CA GLU A 175 7.79 -9.63 -11.82
C GLU A 175 7.22 -11.05 -11.84
N SER A 176 7.77 -11.94 -11.00
CA SER A 176 7.29 -13.32 -10.85
C SER A 176 5.87 -13.38 -10.27
N LEU A 177 5.58 -12.63 -9.23
CA LEU A 177 4.24 -12.60 -8.60
C LEU A 177 3.18 -11.97 -9.52
N LEU A 178 3.56 -10.91 -10.24
CA LEU A 178 2.68 -10.21 -11.15
C LEU A 178 2.48 -10.93 -12.49
N SER A 179 3.26 -11.95 -12.82
CA SER A 179 3.15 -12.71 -14.09
C SER A 179 2.06 -13.78 -14.07
N GLY A 180 1.55 -14.15 -12.88
CA GLY A 180 0.51 -15.16 -12.71
C GLY A 180 -0.87 -14.51 -12.73
N GLY A 181 -1.79 -15.06 -13.50
CA GLY A 181 -3.19 -14.64 -13.49
C GLY A 181 -3.96 -15.25 -14.66
N ASP A 182 -5.19 -15.65 -14.38
CA ASP A 182 -6.17 -15.99 -15.42
C ASP A 182 -6.78 -14.67 -15.92
N SER A 183 -7.00 -14.55 -17.23
CA SER A 183 -7.62 -13.36 -17.84
C SER A 183 -9.01 -13.02 -17.29
N ASP A 184 -9.68 -14.01 -16.69
CA ASP A 184 -11.04 -13.89 -16.16
C ASP A 184 -11.05 -13.51 -14.66
N HIS A 185 -9.87 -13.39 -14.04
CA HIS A 185 -9.72 -13.03 -12.64
C HIS A 185 -9.30 -11.55 -12.47
N ALA A 186 -9.52 -11.00 -11.28
CA ALA A 186 -9.01 -9.68 -10.92
C ALA A 186 -7.46 -9.71 -10.98
N PRO A 187 -6.81 -8.83 -11.77
CA PRO A 187 -5.36 -8.88 -11.91
C PRO A 187 -4.64 -8.69 -10.58
N VAL A 188 -3.54 -9.41 -10.41
CA VAL A 188 -2.58 -9.13 -9.34
C VAL A 188 -1.68 -8.00 -9.83
N THR A 189 -1.71 -6.87 -9.16
CA THR A 189 -0.94 -5.66 -9.48
C THR A 189 -0.06 -5.25 -8.30
N LEU A 190 0.77 -4.25 -8.51
CA LEU A 190 1.71 -3.78 -7.50
C LEU A 190 1.10 -2.61 -6.69
N CYS A 191 1.22 -2.68 -5.37
CA CYS A 191 1.34 -1.52 -4.51
C CYS A 191 2.83 -1.25 -4.32
N LEU A 192 3.37 -0.23 -4.99
CA LEU A 192 4.78 0.07 -4.93
C LEU A 192 5.06 1.08 -3.83
N ASP A 193 5.71 0.63 -2.75
CA ASP A 193 6.25 1.54 -1.75
C ASP A 193 7.67 1.99 -2.15
N VAL A 194 7.86 3.31 -2.26
CA VAL A 194 9.13 3.92 -2.68
C VAL A 194 10.16 4.02 -1.55
N GLY A 195 9.80 3.72 -0.31
CA GLY A 195 10.69 3.71 0.85
C GLY A 195 11.32 2.35 1.13
N HIS A 196 10.77 1.26 0.59
CA HIS A 196 11.16 -0.11 0.91
C HIS A 196 12.45 -0.59 0.20
N GLN A 197 13.10 0.20 -0.66
CA GLN A 197 14.36 -0.17 -1.33
C GLN A 197 15.58 0.06 -0.41
N CYS A 198 15.46 -0.36 0.85
CA CYS A 198 16.48 -0.25 1.89
C CYS A 198 16.99 -1.62 2.39
N VAL A 199 16.69 -2.71 1.66
CA VAL A 199 17.08 -4.07 2.06
C VAL A 199 18.61 -4.21 2.12
N PRO A 200 19.17 -4.63 3.28
CA PRO A 200 20.62 -4.76 3.42
C PRO A 200 21.22 -5.74 2.41
N GLY A 201 22.31 -5.32 1.77
CA GLY A 201 23.01 -6.14 0.78
C GLY A 201 22.41 -6.13 -0.62
N THR A 202 21.33 -5.40 -0.87
CA THR A 202 20.86 -5.10 -2.23
C THR A 202 21.63 -3.93 -2.83
N GLY A 203 21.63 -3.87 -4.16
CA GLY A 203 22.27 -2.79 -4.91
C GLY A 203 21.70 -2.70 -6.33
N GLY A 204 22.19 -1.75 -7.13
CA GLY A 204 21.68 -1.53 -8.47
C GLY A 204 20.20 -1.13 -8.45
N ASP A 205 19.45 -1.64 -9.42
CA ASP A 205 18.03 -1.29 -9.61
C ASP A 205 17.14 -1.70 -8.43
N ASP A 206 17.46 -2.81 -7.73
CA ASP A 206 16.69 -3.25 -6.56
C ASP A 206 16.77 -2.26 -5.38
N ALA A 207 17.82 -1.44 -5.31
CA ALA A 207 18.01 -0.42 -4.28
C ALA A 207 17.59 1.00 -4.74
N ASP A 208 17.10 1.17 -5.97
CA ASP A 208 16.67 2.45 -6.53
C ASP A 208 15.15 2.50 -6.70
N PRO A 209 14.39 3.27 -5.89
CA PRO A 209 12.94 3.38 -6.02
C PRO A 209 12.48 3.86 -7.40
N TYR A 210 13.29 4.69 -8.06
CA TYR A 210 12.97 5.21 -9.40
C TYR A 210 13.16 4.15 -10.48
N ALA A 211 14.13 3.23 -10.32
CA ALA A 211 14.26 2.07 -11.21
C ALA A 211 13.05 1.14 -11.11
N TRP A 212 12.54 0.93 -9.91
CA TRP A 212 11.30 0.18 -9.69
C TRP A 212 10.11 0.82 -10.41
N LEU A 213 9.92 2.13 -10.28
CA LEU A 213 8.85 2.87 -10.96
C LEU A 213 8.99 2.79 -12.47
N ARG A 214 10.21 3.00 -13.02
CA ARG A 214 10.46 2.86 -14.47
C ARG A 214 10.14 1.46 -14.97
N ARG A 215 10.49 0.43 -14.21
CA ARG A 215 10.33 -0.97 -14.62
C ARG A 215 8.91 -1.49 -14.46
N LEU A 216 8.25 -1.15 -13.35
CA LEU A 216 6.98 -1.75 -12.93
C LEU A 216 5.80 -0.76 -12.93
N GLY A 217 6.02 0.52 -13.27
CA GLY A 217 4.97 1.55 -13.27
C GLY A 217 3.69 1.14 -13.98
N PRO A 218 3.72 0.58 -15.20
CA PRO A 218 2.49 0.16 -15.90
C PRO A 218 1.73 -1.00 -15.23
N ARG A 219 2.35 -1.67 -14.24
CA ARG A 219 1.74 -2.75 -13.45
C ARG A 219 1.45 -2.35 -12.01
N THR A 220 1.64 -1.06 -11.70
CA THR A 220 1.47 -0.48 -10.37
C THR A 220 0.13 0.26 -10.33
N THR A 221 -0.78 -0.19 -9.47
CA THR A 221 -2.07 0.47 -9.26
C THR A 221 -1.97 1.57 -8.21
N VAL A 222 -1.16 1.33 -7.17
CA VAL A 222 -0.92 2.27 -6.07
C VAL A 222 0.58 2.46 -5.88
N VAL A 223 0.99 3.71 -5.70
CA VAL A 223 2.33 4.06 -5.22
C VAL A 223 2.19 4.58 -3.81
N HIS A 224 2.72 3.85 -2.83
CA HIS A 224 2.91 4.38 -1.49
C HIS A 224 4.06 5.36 -1.49
N VAL A 225 3.78 6.57 -1.04
CA VAL A 225 4.78 7.62 -0.94
C VAL A 225 5.00 7.96 0.53
N GLN A 226 6.21 7.71 0.96
CA GLN A 226 6.76 8.02 2.27
C GLN A 226 8.14 8.63 2.10
N GLN A 227 8.56 9.47 3.03
CA GLN A 227 9.96 9.90 3.02
C GLN A 227 10.80 8.87 3.77
N SER A 228 11.90 8.47 3.16
CA SER A 228 12.81 7.46 3.71
C SER A 228 14.24 7.70 3.20
N ASP A 229 15.21 7.18 3.92
CA ASP A 229 16.59 7.10 3.45
C ASP A 229 16.91 5.69 2.91
N ALA A 230 18.16 5.42 2.59
CA ALA A 230 18.58 4.09 2.16
C ALA A 230 18.90 3.13 3.32
N GLN A 231 18.72 3.53 4.58
CA GLN A 231 19.19 2.80 5.75
C GLN A 231 18.10 1.94 6.37
N ALA A 232 16.85 2.44 6.36
CA ALA A 232 15.72 1.75 6.95
C ALA A 232 14.40 2.21 6.32
N ASP A 233 13.37 1.42 6.54
CA ASP A 233 11.99 1.77 6.26
C ASP A 233 11.48 2.68 7.39
N HIS A 234 11.20 3.95 7.06
CA HIS A 234 10.93 4.96 8.06
C HIS A 234 9.50 5.48 8.09
N HIS A 235 8.81 5.47 6.98
CA HIS A 235 7.49 6.09 6.81
C HIS A 235 7.42 7.54 7.31
N TRP A 236 8.50 8.32 7.11
CA TRP A 236 8.57 9.74 7.51
C TRP A 236 7.64 10.61 6.67
N PRO A 237 7.12 11.72 7.24
CA PRO A 237 6.39 12.74 6.50
C PRO A 237 7.33 13.51 5.55
N PHE A 238 6.75 14.14 4.52
CA PHE A 238 7.46 15.02 3.59
C PHE A 238 7.52 16.44 4.15
N THR A 239 8.23 16.63 5.25
CA THR A 239 8.53 17.95 5.81
C THR A 239 9.90 18.43 5.36
N SER A 240 10.17 19.73 5.52
CA SER A 240 11.48 20.30 5.20
C SER A 240 12.63 19.57 5.93
N THR A 241 12.41 19.13 7.17
CA THR A 241 13.37 18.39 7.98
C THR A 241 13.65 17.02 7.39
N TYR A 242 12.61 16.23 7.11
CA TYR A 242 12.77 14.87 6.61
C TYR A 242 13.15 14.84 5.12
N ASN A 243 12.73 15.83 4.32
CA ASN A 243 13.17 15.97 2.94
C ASN A 243 14.68 16.26 2.83
N ALA A 244 15.28 16.90 3.85
CA ALA A 244 16.74 17.10 3.90
C ALA A 244 17.51 15.83 4.29
N LEU A 245 16.88 14.86 4.94
CA LEU A 245 17.48 13.58 5.37
C LEU A 245 17.20 12.45 4.39
N GLY A 246 16.02 12.45 3.81
CA GLY A 246 15.54 11.39 2.95
C GLY A 246 15.96 11.55 1.49
N ARG A 247 15.60 10.55 0.69
CA ARG A 247 15.97 10.47 -0.73
C ARG A 247 14.79 10.50 -1.70
N ILE A 248 13.56 10.45 -1.17
CA ILE A 248 12.37 10.40 -2.02
C ILE A 248 12.01 11.83 -2.45
N ARG A 249 12.04 12.06 -3.75
CA ARG A 249 11.74 13.35 -4.36
C ARG A 249 10.53 13.21 -5.27
N ALA A 250 9.56 14.09 -5.09
CA ALA A 250 8.31 14.02 -5.83
C ALA A 250 8.51 14.19 -7.35
N ASP A 251 9.38 15.12 -7.78
CA ASP A 251 9.73 15.30 -9.18
C ASP A 251 10.30 14.02 -9.81
N ALA A 252 11.23 13.35 -9.13
CA ALA A 252 11.85 12.12 -9.62
C ALA A 252 10.88 10.91 -9.64
N VAL A 253 9.91 10.85 -8.71
CA VAL A 253 8.83 9.84 -8.73
C VAL A 253 7.94 10.08 -9.96
N LEU A 254 7.55 11.33 -10.22
CA LEU A 254 6.69 11.68 -11.36
C LEU A 254 7.41 11.49 -12.70
N ASP A 255 8.71 11.83 -12.77
CA ASP A 255 9.54 11.56 -13.93
C ASP A 255 9.61 10.05 -14.24
N ALA A 256 9.92 9.24 -13.23
CA ALA A 256 10.04 7.78 -13.39
C ALA A 256 8.71 7.12 -13.81
N LEU A 257 7.58 7.57 -13.28
CA LEU A 257 6.25 7.13 -13.71
C LEU A 257 5.96 7.53 -15.16
N ALA A 258 6.27 8.76 -15.55
CA ALA A 258 6.11 9.23 -16.93
C ALA A 258 7.01 8.46 -17.90
N GLU A 259 8.28 8.24 -17.56
CA GLU A 259 9.26 7.46 -18.33
C GLU A 259 8.82 6.00 -18.51
N SER A 260 8.12 5.41 -17.54
CA SER A 260 7.59 4.05 -17.63
C SER A 260 6.44 3.90 -18.64
N GLY A 261 5.84 5.01 -19.09
CA GLY A 261 4.63 5.00 -19.91
C GLY A 261 3.33 4.85 -19.12
N THR A 262 3.36 5.03 -17.80
CA THR A 262 2.16 5.00 -16.96
C THR A 262 1.22 6.14 -17.35
N GLU A 263 -0.02 5.82 -17.67
CA GLU A 263 -1.04 6.82 -18.06
C GLU A 263 -1.81 7.35 -16.85
N GLU A 264 -2.02 6.50 -15.84
CA GLU A 264 -2.72 6.82 -14.59
C GLU A 264 -1.96 6.27 -13.38
N ALA A 265 -1.86 7.06 -12.32
CA ALA A 265 -1.25 6.64 -11.06
C ALA A 265 -2.04 7.16 -9.86
N THR A 266 -2.18 6.33 -8.84
CA THR A 266 -2.70 6.73 -7.54
C THR A 266 -1.55 6.78 -6.53
N LEU A 267 -1.22 7.98 -6.06
CA LEU A 267 -0.24 8.20 -5.00
C LEU A 267 -0.96 8.20 -3.66
N ILE A 268 -0.54 7.36 -2.75
CA ILE A 268 -1.08 7.26 -1.40
C ILE A 268 0.02 7.63 -0.41
N LEU A 269 -0.16 8.74 0.29
CA LEU A 269 0.70 9.08 1.42
C LEU A 269 0.59 8.00 2.50
N GLU A 270 1.70 7.36 2.82
CA GLU A 270 1.77 6.37 3.89
C GLU A 270 2.77 6.83 4.95
N VAL A 271 2.27 7.66 5.85
CA VAL A 271 3.05 8.21 6.97
C VAL A 271 2.66 7.52 8.25
N VAL A 272 3.66 6.98 8.96
CA VAL A 272 3.46 6.31 10.25
C VAL A 272 4.11 7.15 11.35
N PRO A 273 3.35 8.04 12.01
CA PRO A 273 3.89 8.89 13.06
C PRO A 273 4.27 8.06 14.30
N ALA A 274 5.35 8.46 14.97
CA ALA A 274 5.68 7.88 16.28
C ALA A 274 4.48 8.02 17.24
N PHE A 275 4.12 6.96 17.94
CA PHE A 275 2.94 6.95 18.81
C PHE A 275 3.01 7.99 19.94
N GLU A 276 4.22 8.40 20.32
CA GLU A 276 4.49 9.40 21.37
C GLU A 276 4.43 10.85 20.84
N ALA A 277 4.39 11.05 19.51
CA ALA A 277 4.34 12.40 18.95
C ALA A 277 3.01 13.09 19.32
N ALA A 278 3.07 14.39 19.61
CA ALA A 278 1.87 15.18 19.89
C ALA A 278 0.99 15.30 18.64
N ASP A 279 -0.33 15.20 18.80
CA ASP A 279 -1.29 15.22 17.68
C ASP A 279 -1.17 16.46 16.81
N ALA A 280 -0.90 17.63 17.42
CA ALA A 280 -0.69 18.87 16.67
C ALA A 280 0.55 18.81 15.75
N VAL A 281 1.61 18.12 16.16
CA VAL A 281 2.81 17.89 15.32
C VAL A 281 2.46 16.98 14.19
N VAL A 282 1.78 15.86 14.47
CA VAL A 282 1.34 14.91 13.44
C VAL A 282 0.48 15.57 12.37
N LEU A 283 -0.52 16.37 12.77
CA LEU A 283 -1.36 17.13 11.84
C LEU A 283 -0.55 18.14 11.02
N SER A 284 0.41 18.83 11.63
CA SER A 284 1.30 19.74 10.91
C SER A 284 2.12 19.01 9.85
N ASP A 285 2.71 17.87 10.21
CA ASP A 285 3.56 17.06 9.33
C ASP A 285 2.76 16.47 8.15
N LEU A 286 1.54 16.00 8.42
CA LEU A 286 0.65 15.50 7.37
C LEU A 286 0.22 16.61 6.40
N ARG A 287 -0.12 17.80 6.90
CA ARG A 287 -0.46 18.96 6.05
C ARG A 287 0.72 19.38 5.18
N GLU A 288 1.94 19.44 5.75
CA GLU A 288 3.16 19.77 4.99
C GLU A 288 3.41 18.71 3.90
N SER A 289 3.20 17.44 4.22
CA SER A 289 3.32 16.34 3.24
C SER A 289 2.32 16.46 2.08
N VAL A 290 1.05 16.75 2.38
CA VAL A 290 0.02 16.96 1.35
C VAL A 290 0.36 18.17 0.48
N MET A 291 0.80 19.27 1.08
CA MET A 291 1.21 20.48 0.34
C MET A 291 2.38 20.20 -0.58
N TYR A 292 3.43 19.54 -0.11
CA TYR A 292 4.60 19.15 -0.90
C TYR A 292 4.21 18.36 -2.16
N TRP A 293 3.35 17.36 -2.04
CA TRP A 293 2.92 16.56 -3.18
C TRP A 293 1.97 17.31 -4.11
N ARG A 294 1.06 18.13 -3.58
CA ARG A 294 0.18 18.98 -4.41
C ARG A 294 0.94 20.00 -5.24
N GLU A 295 1.95 20.63 -4.66
CA GLU A 295 2.82 21.56 -5.36
C GLU A 295 3.54 20.84 -6.51
N ALA A 296 4.21 19.71 -6.23
CA ALA A 296 4.86 18.91 -7.25
C ALA A 296 3.91 18.47 -8.37
N LEU A 297 2.70 18.00 -8.03
CA LEU A 297 1.69 17.60 -9.02
C LEU A 297 1.22 18.77 -9.89
N SER A 298 1.12 19.98 -9.32
CA SER A 298 0.66 21.17 -10.06
C SER A 298 1.71 21.72 -11.02
N GLU A 299 2.98 21.53 -10.72
CA GLU A 299 4.11 22.11 -11.44
C GLU A 299 4.73 21.14 -12.46
N HIS A 300 4.55 19.83 -12.27
CA HIS A 300 5.22 18.82 -13.09
C HIS A 300 4.65 18.74 -14.51
N PRO A 301 5.48 18.78 -15.55
CA PRO A 301 5.01 18.82 -16.96
C PRO A 301 4.16 17.62 -17.37
N ALA A 302 4.47 16.42 -16.83
CA ALA A 302 3.75 15.19 -17.17
C ALA A 302 2.32 15.13 -16.58
N THR A 303 2.02 15.92 -15.55
CA THR A 303 0.72 15.97 -14.88
C THR A 303 -0.12 17.21 -15.24
N SER A 304 0.51 18.29 -15.67
CA SER A 304 -0.13 19.58 -15.99
C SER A 304 -1.05 19.58 -17.22
N GLY A 305 -1.11 18.46 -17.95
CA GLY A 305 -2.00 18.28 -19.12
C GLY A 305 -3.33 17.56 -18.81
N ALA A 306 -3.51 17.01 -17.63
CA ALA A 306 -4.75 16.37 -17.19
C ALA A 306 -5.73 17.45 -16.70
N GLY A 307 -6.72 17.77 -17.54
CA GLY A 307 -7.67 18.88 -17.45
C GLY A 307 -7.99 19.34 -16.03
N ARG A 308 -7.96 20.68 -15.87
CA ARG A 308 -8.65 21.33 -14.75
C ARG A 308 -10.14 20.99 -14.85
N PRO A 309 -10.81 20.67 -13.71
CA PRO A 309 -12.23 20.43 -13.66
C PRO A 309 -13.06 21.64 -14.14
#